data_c15d706cf45d479b26ccf9c7e03cc373
#
_entry.id   c15d706cf45d479b26ccf9c7e03cc373
#
_cell.length_a   1.000
_cell.length_b   1.000
_cell.length_c   1.000
_cell.angle_alpha   90.00
_cell.angle_beta   90.00
_cell.angle_gamma   90.00
#
_symmetry.space_group_name_H-M   'P 1'
#
loop_
_entity.id
_entity.type
_entity.pdbx_description
1 polymer ?
#
loop_
_entity_poly.entity_id
_entity_poly.type
_entity_poly.pdbx_seq_one_letter_code
_entity_poly.pdbx_strand_id
1 'polypeptide(L)'
;MLIPRIRRLATSDDLKAVHAIYMHEEVVPYLGIDAAPLWDFEPVFAGLLATGSFFVALRDGEISGFYRVNRQKGRSRHVAVLETVAISPAAKGTGFALEMINEAIEAMRVDGILRIELLVEADNPRGFAFYRKLGFEPEGRLRAAYKRTHETAHVDELLMARLLPPLG
;
A
#
# COMPACT_ATOMS: atom_id res chain seq x y z
N MET A 1 25.96 11.24 -0.36
CA MET A 1 25.31 10.89 -1.63
C MET A 1 23.82 10.77 -1.36
N LEU A 2 23.01 11.62 -2.00
CA LEU A 2 21.56 11.52 -1.86
C LEU A 2 21.10 10.25 -2.58
N ILE A 3 20.48 9.33 -1.86
CA ILE A 3 19.81 8.19 -2.48
C ILE A 3 18.68 8.76 -3.33
N PRO A 4 18.60 8.47 -4.63
CA PRO A 4 17.52 8.96 -5.47
C PRO A 4 16.18 8.51 -4.86
N ARG A 5 15.22 9.44 -4.73
CA ARG A 5 13.87 9.08 -4.32
C ARG A 5 13.26 8.17 -5.38
N ILE A 6 12.89 6.97 -4.99
CA ILE A 6 12.25 6.01 -5.91
C ILE A 6 10.76 6.30 -6.10
N ARG A 7 10.15 7.16 -5.28
CA ARG A 7 8.72 7.45 -5.28
C ARG A 7 8.39 8.86 -5.72
N ARG A 8 7.24 9.03 -6.33
CA ARG A 8 6.58 10.31 -6.60
C ARG A 8 5.06 10.17 -6.52
N LEU A 9 4.35 11.30 -6.44
CA LEU A 9 2.90 11.29 -6.63
C LEU A 9 2.57 10.74 -8.02
N ALA A 10 1.51 9.93 -8.07
CA ALA A 10 0.97 9.45 -9.34
C ALA A 10 0.32 10.58 -10.13
N THR A 11 0.36 10.48 -11.43
CA THR A 11 -0.29 11.37 -12.39
C THR A 11 -1.23 10.60 -13.32
N SER A 12 -2.05 11.30 -14.08
CA SER A 12 -2.97 10.67 -15.05
C SER A 12 -2.24 9.79 -16.09
N ASP A 13 -0.99 10.09 -16.38
CA ASP A 13 -0.18 9.33 -17.36
C ASP A 13 0.21 7.94 -16.85
N ASP A 14 0.09 7.70 -15.54
CA ASP A 14 0.46 6.44 -14.91
C ASP A 14 -0.64 5.36 -14.96
N LEU A 15 -1.82 5.69 -15.48
CA LEU A 15 -2.99 4.81 -15.50
C LEU A 15 -2.68 3.40 -16.00
N LYS A 16 -2.04 3.28 -17.17
CA LYS A 16 -1.76 1.97 -17.78
C LYS A 16 -0.77 1.15 -16.98
N ALA A 17 0.28 1.78 -16.48
CA ALA A 17 1.30 1.10 -15.69
C ALA A 17 0.74 0.64 -14.33
N VAL A 18 -0.05 1.47 -13.67
CA VAL A 18 -0.72 1.11 -12.41
C VAL A 18 -1.74 0.01 -12.65
N HIS A 19 -2.57 0.11 -13.69
CA HIS A 19 -3.54 -0.94 -14.04
C HIS A 19 -2.87 -2.29 -14.26
N ALA A 20 -1.77 -2.34 -14.98
CA ALA A 20 -1.04 -3.59 -15.25
C ALA A 20 -0.57 -4.30 -13.97
N ILE A 21 -0.11 -3.54 -12.98
CA ILE A 21 0.27 -4.10 -11.67
C ILE A 21 -0.97 -4.46 -10.85
N TYR A 22 -1.94 -3.55 -10.78
CA TYR A 22 -3.15 -3.68 -9.94
C TYR A 22 -3.96 -4.93 -10.31
N MET A 23 -4.10 -5.19 -11.60
CA MET A 23 -4.91 -6.28 -12.15
C MET A 23 -4.14 -7.59 -12.35
N HIS A 24 -2.85 -7.62 -11.99
CA HIS A 24 -2.10 -8.87 -12.05
C HIS A 24 -2.71 -9.92 -11.11
N GLU A 25 -2.80 -11.17 -11.57
CA GLU A 25 -3.44 -12.28 -10.83
C GLU A 25 -2.86 -12.53 -9.44
N GLU A 26 -1.59 -12.21 -9.22
CA GLU A 26 -0.93 -12.32 -7.92
C GLU A 26 -1.11 -11.10 -7.01
N VAL A 27 -1.70 -10.01 -7.51
CA VAL A 27 -1.83 -8.72 -6.83
C VAL A 27 -3.29 -8.41 -6.50
N VAL A 28 -4.16 -8.50 -7.48
CA VAL A 28 -5.56 -8.07 -7.35
C VAL A 28 -6.35 -8.76 -6.22
N PRO A 29 -6.09 -10.03 -5.85
CA PRO A 29 -6.80 -10.65 -4.73
C PRO A 29 -6.60 -9.96 -3.37
N TYR A 30 -5.54 -9.18 -3.24
CA TYR A 30 -5.15 -8.48 -2.00
C TYR A 30 -5.37 -6.97 -2.09
N LEU A 31 -6.11 -6.50 -3.09
CA LEU A 31 -6.54 -5.12 -3.24
C LEU A 31 -8.06 -5.01 -3.12
N GLY A 32 -8.56 -3.82 -2.89
CA GLY A 32 -9.95 -3.60 -2.49
C GLY A 32 -11.00 -3.70 -3.60
N ILE A 33 -10.64 -4.16 -4.81
CA ILE A 33 -11.58 -4.33 -5.93
C ILE A 33 -11.32 -5.63 -6.68
N ASP A 34 -12.34 -6.10 -7.39
CA ASP A 34 -12.19 -7.23 -8.31
C ASP A 34 -11.43 -6.83 -9.59
N ALA A 35 -10.93 -7.84 -10.31
CA ALA A 35 -10.27 -7.62 -11.59
C ALA A 35 -11.21 -6.90 -12.58
N ALA A 36 -10.71 -5.86 -13.21
CA ALA A 36 -11.47 -5.00 -14.10
C ALA A 36 -10.63 -4.57 -15.32
N PRO A 37 -11.25 -4.44 -16.50
CA PRO A 37 -10.56 -3.88 -17.66
C PRO A 37 -10.21 -2.40 -17.44
N LEU A 38 -9.34 -1.86 -18.30
CA LEU A 38 -8.80 -0.51 -18.14
C LEU A 38 -9.88 0.57 -18.02
N TRP A 39 -10.94 0.50 -18.84
CA TRP A 39 -12.01 1.50 -18.82
C TRP A 39 -12.85 1.50 -17.53
N ASP A 40 -13.01 0.34 -16.90
CA ASP A 40 -13.71 0.23 -15.61
C ASP A 40 -12.81 0.63 -14.44
N PHE A 41 -11.50 0.55 -14.62
CA PHE A 41 -10.51 0.97 -13.65
C PHE A 41 -10.26 2.49 -13.64
N GLU A 42 -10.49 3.18 -14.77
CA GLU A 42 -10.27 4.63 -14.85
C GLU A 42 -10.93 5.44 -13.72
N PRO A 43 -12.21 5.23 -13.36
CA PRO A 43 -12.83 5.95 -12.26
C PRO A 43 -12.17 5.65 -10.90
N VAL A 44 -11.75 4.40 -10.68
CA VAL A 44 -11.02 3.99 -9.47
C VAL A 44 -9.69 4.74 -9.38
N PHE A 45 -8.95 4.76 -10.47
CA PHE A 45 -7.67 5.46 -10.56
C PHE A 45 -7.83 6.97 -10.37
N ALA A 46 -8.83 7.58 -10.99
CA ALA A 46 -9.17 8.99 -10.77
C ALA A 46 -9.45 9.30 -9.30
N GLY A 47 -10.17 8.40 -8.60
CA GLY A 47 -10.41 8.49 -7.17
C GLY A 47 -9.10 8.43 -6.35
N LEU A 48 -8.18 7.55 -6.72
CA LEU A 48 -6.86 7.47 -6.08
C LEU A 48 -6.05 8.77 -6.28
N LEU A 49 -6.02 9.31 -7.49
CA LEU A 49 -5.36 10.58 -7.78
C LEU A 49 -5.96 11.74 -6.97
N ALA A 50 -7.29 11.78 -6.87
CA ALA A 50 -8.00 12.84 -6.15
C ALA A 50 -7.67 12.89 -4.65
N THR A 51 -7.14 11.81 -4.07
CA THR A 51 -6.70 11.80 -2.67
C THR A 51 -5.47 12.69 -2.42
N GLY A 52 -4.68 12.98 -3.45
CA GLY A 52 -3.40 13.69 -3.33
C GLY A 52 -2.33 12.92 -2.54
N SER A 53 -2.54 11.64 -2.29
CA SER A 53 -1.68 10.81 -1.45
C SER A 53 -1.41 9.41 -2.03
N PHE A 54 -1.65 9.24 -3.32
CA PHE A 54 -1.33 8.02 -4.04
C PHE A 54 0.02 8.17 -4.75
N PHE A 55 0.94 7.28 -4.40
CA PHE A 55 2.33 7.33 -4.86
C PHE A 55 2.65 6.12 -5.74
N VAL A 56 3.41 6.37 -6.78
CA VAL A 56 4.08 5.33 -7.56
C VAL A 56 5.56 5.26 -7.19
N ALA A 57 6.13 4.07 -7.26
CA ALA A 57 7.54 3.83 -7.00
C ALA A 57 8.20 3.24 -8.25
N LEU A 58 9.37 3.78 -8.57
CA LEU A 58 10.11 3.47 -9.78
C LEU A 58 11.33 2.61 -9.47
N ARG A 59 11.57 1.63 -10.32
CA ARG A 59 12.77 0.82 -10.38
C ARG A 59 13.30 0.89 -11.82
N ASP A 60 14.55 1.31 -11.97
CA ASP A 60 15.17 1.50 -13.29
C ASP A 60 14.36 2.40 -14.24
N GLY A 61 13.70 3.42 -13.68
CA GLY A 61 12.88 4.39 -14.43
C GLY A 61 11.45 3.92 -14.72
N GLU A 62 11.09 2.69 -14.36
CA GLU A 62 9.77 2.11 -14.61
C GLU A 62 8.95 1.97 -13.33
N ILE A 63 7.63 2.22 -13.41
CA ILE A 63 6.74 2.00 -12.28
C ILE A 63 6.71 0.52 -11.94
N SER A 64 7.16 0.20 -10.73
CA SER A 64 7.27 -1.16 -10.23
C SER A 64 6.48 -1.39 -8.93
N GLY A 65 5.84 -0.37 -8.41
CA GLY A 65 4.99 -0.45 -7.24
C GLY A 65 4.22 0.82 -6.99
N PHE A 66 3.30 0.75 -6.06
CA PHE A 66 2.51 1.89 -5.61
C PHE A 66 1.98 1.69 -4.20
N TYR A 67 1.56 2.78 -3.58
CA TYR A 67 0.88 2.78 -2.29
C TYR A 67 0.11 4.09 -2.07
N ARG A 68 -0.83 4.06 -1.14
CA ARG A 68 -1.55 5.24 -0.67
C ARG A 68 -1.30 5.48 0.81
N VAL A 69 -1.20 6.75 1.20
CA VAL A 69 -1.13 7.18 2.60
C VAL A 69 -2.40 7.95 2.95
N ASN A 70 -3.19 7.41 3.85
CA ASN A 70 -4.40 8.06 4.35
C ASN A 70 -4.12 8.68 5.73
N ARG A 71 -3.94 10.00 5.78
CA ARG A 71 -3.66 10.73 7.02
C ARG A 71 -4.93 11.00 7.79
N GLN A 72 -4.89 10.71 9.07
CA GLN A 72 -6.00 11.02 9.97
C GLN A 72 -6.01 12.51 10.33
N LYS A 73 -7.14 13.00 10.83
CA LYS A 73 -7.36 14.41 11.15
C LYS A 73 -7.65 14.62 12.66
N GLY A 74 -7.64 15.86 13.07
CA GLY A 74 -7.99 16.25 14.41
C GLY A 74 -7.06 15.63 15.47
N ARG A 75 -7.63 14.99 16.46
CA ARG A 75 -6.87 14.36 17.56
C ARG A 75 -6.00 13.18 17.11
N SER A 76 -6.30 12.58 15.97
CA SER A 76 -5.55 11.46 15.38
C SER A 76 -4.57 11.92 14.30
N ARG A 77 -4.26 13.20 14.17
CA ARG A 77 -3.38 13.73 13.11
C ARG A 77 -1.96 13.12 13.08
N HIS A 78 -1.55 12.47 14.16
CA HIS A 78 -0.28 11.74 14.26
C HIS A 78 -0.36 10.31 13.71
N VAL A 79 -1.53 9.90 13.22
CA VAL A 79 -1.79 8.57 12.66
C VAL A 79 -1.95 8.65 11.16
N ALA A 80 -1.34 7.70 10.45
CA ALA A 80 -1.59 7.46 9.03
C ALA A 80 -1.90 5.99 8.79
N VAL A 81 -2.75 5.72 7.81
CA VAL A 81 -3.04 4.37 7.33
C VAL A 81 -2.35 4.17 5.99
N LEU A 82 -1.53 3.13 5.90
CA LEU A 82 -0.89 2.70 4.67
C LEU A 82 -1.84 1.73 3.94
N GLU A 83 -2.25 2.09 2.75
CA GLU A 83 -3.29 1.38 1.99
C GLU A 83 -2.84 1.10 0.55
N THR A 84 -3.54 0.22 -0.13
CA THR A 84 -3.38 -0.02 -1.57
C THR A 84 -1.92 -0.26 -1.95
N VAL A 85 -1.23 -1.10 -1.17
CA VAL A 85 0.19 -1.41 -1.38
C VAL A 85 0.33 -2.56 -2.36
N ALA A 86 1.09 -2.35 -3.41
CA ALA A 86 1.44 -3.42 -4.35
C ALA A 86 2.81 -3.18 -4.99
N ILE A 87 3.43 -4.28 -5.41
CA ILE A 87 4.60 -4.26 -6.29
C ILE A 87 4.36 -5.12 -7.51
N SER A 88 5.02 -4.76 -8.60
CA SER A 88 5.05 -5.61 -9.80
C SER A 88 5.61 -6.99 -9.45
N PRO A 89 5.03 -8.09 -9.96
CA PRO A 89 5.59 -9.43 -9.78
C PRO A 89 7.05 -9.55 -10.22
N ALA A 90 7.47 -8.79 -11.25
CA ALA A 90 8.87 -8.72 -11.68
C ALA A 90 9.83 -8.13 -10.63
N ALA A 91 9.33 -7.35 -9.69
CA ALA A 91 10.12 -6.77 -8.60
C ALA A 91 10.19 -7.66 -7.35
N LYS A 92 9.47 -8.79 -7.32
CA LYS A 92 9.52 -9.74 -6.19
C LYS A 92 10.91 -10.31 -5.99
N GLY A 93 11.30 -10.44 -4.72
CA GLY A 93 12.59 -11.01 -4.35
C GLY A 93 13.81 -10.12 -4.63
N THR A 94 13.61 -8.89 -5.07
CA THR A 94 14.69 -7.93 -5.38
C THR A 94 15.03 -6.99 -4.23
N GLY A 95 14.23 -6.99 -3.16
CA GLY A 95 14.33 -6.01 -2.06
C GLY A 95 13.56 -4.71 -2.33
N PHE A 96 12.98 -4.54 -3.51
CA PHE A 96 12.30 -3.31 -3.91
C PHE A 96 11.10 -2.96 -3.00
N ALA A 97 10.30 -3.95 -2.60
CA ALA A 97 9.17 -3.71 -1.69
C ALA A 97 9.63 -3.13 -0.34
N LEU A 98 10.72 -3.67 0.19
CA LEU A 98 11.31 -3.19 1.45
C LEU A 98 11.81 -1.75 1.31
N GLU A 99 12.51 -1.44 0.22
CA GLU A 99 12.99 -0.09 -0.08
C GLU A 99 11.84 0.90 -0.21
N MET A 100 10.81 0.56 -0.99
CA MET A 100 9.62 1.39 -1.21
C MET A 100 8.90 1.73 0.12
N ILE A 101 8.66 0.74 0.95
CA ILE A 101 7.93 0.95 2.21
C ILE A 101 8.79 1.65 3.25
N ASN A 102 10.08 1.37 3.33
CA ASN A 102 10.98 2.12 4.23
C ASN A 102 11.05 3.60 3.84
N GLU A 103 11.11 3.94 2.57
CA GLU A 103 11.06 5.33 2.11
C GLU A 103 9.72 6.00 2.47
N ALA A 104 8.60 5.28 2.32
CA ALA A 104 7.29 5.76 2.72
C ALA A 104 7.20 6.02 4.24
N ILE A 105 7.71 5.10 5.05
CA ILE A 105 7.75 5.22 6.51
C ILE A 105 8.58 6.45 6.92
N GLU A 106 9.77 6.61 6.33
CA GLU A 106 10.63 7.75 6.64
C GLU A 106 9.98 9.08 6.26
N ALA A 107 9.32 9.15 5.11
CA ALA A 107 8.58 10.34 4.71
C ALA A 107 7.44 10.66 5.68
N MET A 108 6.69 9.67 6.12
CA MET A 108 5.65 9.86 7.13
C MET A 108 6.22 10.32 8.46
N ARG A 109 7.36 9.77 8.89
CA ARG A 109 8.05 10.17 10.11
C ARG A 109 8.48 11.65 10.06
N VAL A 110 9.08 12.07 8.97
CA VAL A 110 9.47 13.48 8.73
C VAL A 110 8.26 14.42 8.79
N ASP A 111 7.12 13.95 8.32
CA ASP A 111 5.85 14.71 8.35
C ASP A 111 5.12 14.65 9.71
N GLY A 112 5.74 14.10 10.75
CA GLY A 112 5.21 14.09 12.11
C GLY A 112 4.23 12.95 12.41
N ILE A 113 4.16 11.92 11.58
CA ILE A 113 3.40 10.71 11.87
C ILE A 113 4.16 9.90 12.93
N LEU A 114 3.46 9.52 14.00
CA LEU A 114 4.00 8.72 15.10
C LEU A 114 3.44 7.30 15.12
N ARG A 115 2.38 7.04 14.37
CA ARG A 115 1.73 5.75 14.27
C ARG A 115 1.31 5.48 12.84
N ILE A 116 1.73 4.35 12.29
CA ILE A 116 1.27 3.86 10.99
C ILE A 116 0.46 2.59 11.21
N GLU A 117 -0.73 2.57 10.66
CA GLU A 117 -1.62 1.40 10.64
C GLU A 117 -1.73 0.82 9.23
N LEU A 118 -2.03 -0.46 9.14
CA LEU A 118 -2.42 -1.13 7.92
C LEU A 118 -3.31 -2.35 8.21
N LEU A 119 -4.03 -2.78 7.20
CA LEU A 119 -4.77 -4.03 7.20
C LEU A 119 -4.09 -5.01 6.26
N VAL A 120 -3.97 -6.24 6.70
CA VAL A 120 -3.49 -7.37 5.89
C VAL A 120 -4.47 -8.52 6.02
N GLU A 121 -4.76 -9.17 4.91
CA GLU A 121 -5.68 -10.31 4.88
C GLU A 121 -5.12 -11.47 5.72
N ALA A 122 -5.98 -12.10 6.52
CA ALA A 122 -5.58 -13.22 7.36
C ALA A 122 -5.10 -14.44 6.54
N ASP A 123 -5.51 -14.52 5.28
CA ASP A 123 -5.08 -15.55 4.32
C ASP A 123 -3.85 -15.12 3.48
N ASN A 124 -3.17 -14.05 3.88
CA ASN A 124 -1.94 -13.55 3.26
C ASN A 124 -0.74 -13.65 4.21
N PRO A 125 -0.25 -14.86 4.52
CA PRO A 125 0.87 -15.04 5.46
C PRO A 125 2.17 -14.38 4.98
N ARG A 126 2.35 -14.23 3.67
CA ARG A 126 3.50 -13.57 3.07
C ARG A 126 3.49 -12.06 3.34
N GLY A 127 2.34 -11.41 3.16
CA GLY A 127 2.15 -10.00 3.49
C GLY A 127 2.34 -9.75 4.99
N PHE A 128 1.75 -10.59 5.83
CA PHE A 128 1.94 -10.52 7.28
C PHE A 128 3.43 -10.60 7.68
N ALA A 129 4.16 -11.58 7.18
CA ALA A 129 5.59 -11.75 7.47
C ALA A 129 6.42 -10.55 6.97
N PHE A 130 6.07 -10.00 5.81
CA PHE A 130 6.71 -8.81 5.26
C PHE A 130 6.56 -7.59 6.19
N TYR A 131 5.36 -7.31 6.66
CA TYR A 131 5.12 -6.19 7.56
C TYR A 131 5.73 -6.41 8.96
N ARG A 132 5.78 -7.67 9.43
CA ARG A 132 6.53 -8.00 10.66
C ARG A 132 8.01 -7.61 10.55
N LYS A 133 8.66 -7.88 9.43
CA LYS A 133 10.05 -7.47 9.18
C LYS A 133 10.23 -5.96 9.21
N LEU A 134 9.21 -5.20 8.84
CA LEU A 134 9.18 -3.74 8.89
C LEU A 134 8.83 -3.18 10.28
N GLY A 135 8.70 -4.03 11.30
CA GLY A 135 8.40 -3.61 12.67
C GLY A 135 6.93 -3.34 12.96
N PHE A 136 6.03 -3.75 12.07
CA PHE A 136 4.60 -3.74 12.36
C PHE A 136 4.23 -4.91 13.27
N GLU A 137 3.35 -4.66 14.23
CA GLU A 137 2.83 -5.65 15.15
C GLU A 137 1.31 -5.79 15.01
N PRO A 138 0.76 -7.02 15.13
CA PRO A 138 -0.69 -7.21 15.08
C PRO A 138 -1.34 -6.63 16.35
N GLU A 139 -2.43 -5.91 16.17
CA GLU A 139 -3.20 -5.31 17.26
C GLU A 139 -4.65 -5.78 17.31
N GLY A 140 -5.14 -6.41 16.25
CA GLY A 140 -6.51 -6.89 16.22
C GLY A 140 -6.83 -7.71 14.99
N ARG A 141 -8.00 -8.35 15.03
CA ARG A 141 -8.55 -9.14 13.92
C ARG A 141 -9.96 -8.65 13.62
N LEU A 142 -10.19 -8.24 12.39
CA LEU A 142 -11.51 -7.86 11.87
C LEU A 142 -12.12 -9.11 11.22
N ARG A 143 -13.09 -9.72 11.87
CA ARG A 143 -13.74 -10.94 11.37
C ARG A 143 -14.70 -10.60 10.25
N ALA A 144 -14.69 -11.40 9.17
CA ALA A 144 -15.56 -11.24 8.01
C ALA A 144 -15.51 -9.81 7.45
N ALA A 145 -14.30 -9.25 7.29
CA ALA A 145 -14.09 -7.86 6.92
C ALA A 145 -14.55 -7.58 5.48
N TYR A 146 -14.34 -8.53 4.56
CA TYR A 146 -14.84 -8.43 3.18
C TYR A 146 -14.99 -9.82 2.55
N LYS A 147 -15.50 -9.83 1.33
CA LYS A 147 -15.66 -11.05 0.55
C LYS A 147 -15.21 -10.79 -0.89
N ARG A 148 -14.35 -11.64 -1.40
CA ARG A 148 -14.02 -11.64 -2.84
C ARG A 148 -15.18 -12.21 -3.63
N THR A 149 -15.50 -11.61 -4.78
CA THR A 149 -16.72 -11.93 -5.55
C THR A 149 -16.85 -13.39 -5.89
N HIS A 150 -15.73 -14.07 -6.20
CA HIS A 150 -15.73 -15.48 -6.62
C HIS A 150 -15.52 -16.48 -5.46
N GLU A 151 -15.44 -16.01 -4.22
CA GLU A 151 -15.28 -16.85 -3.05
C GLU A 151 -16.59 -16.98 -2.26
N THR A 152 -16.78 -18.11 -1.60
CA THR A 152 -17.96 -18.33 -0.75
C THR A 152 -17.76 -17.84 0.67
N ALA A 153 -16.51 -17.84 1.15
CA ALA A 153 -16.15 -17.40 2.50
C ALA A 153 -15.81 -15.90 2.55
N HIS A 154 -16.09 -15.27 3.68
CA HIS A 154 -15.57 -13.94 4.00
C HIS A 154 -14.10 -14.04 4.43
N VAL A 155 -13.36 -12.98 4.19
CA VAL A 155 -11.96 -12.83 4.59
C VAL A 155 -11.88 -12.00 5.85
N ASP A 156 -11.10 -12.49 6.83
CA ASP A 156 -10.72 -11.69 7.98
C ASP A 156 -9.51 -10.82 7.64
N GLU A 157 -9.42 -9.67 8.27
CA GLU A 157 -8.23 -8.80 8.17
C GLU A 157 -7.55 -8.67 9.52
N LEU A 158 -6.24 -8.57 9.51
CA LEU A 158 -5.43 -8.27 10.68
C LEU A 158 -5.03 -6.81 10.66
N LEU A 159 -5.40 -6.09 11.72
CA LEU A 159 -4.91 -4.74 11.94
C LEU A 159 -3.48 -4.84 12.48
N MET A 160 -2.56 -4.21 11.79
CA MET A 160 -1.16 -4.10 12.21
C MET A 160 -0.79 -2.63 12.36
N ALA A 161 0.10 -2.35 13.29
CA ALA A 161 0.59 -0.99 13.52
C ALA A 161 2.08 -0.96 13.85
N ARG A 162 2.71 0.16 13.50
CA ARG A 162 4.06 0.50 13.88
C ARG A 162 4.08 1.87 14.52
N LEU A 163 4.67 1.98 15.71
CA LEU A 163 4.96 3.25 16.37
C LEU A 163 6.32 3.76 15.88
N LEU A 164 6.38 5.06 15.60
CA LEU A 164 7.60 5.72 15.16
C LEU A 164 8.10 6.62 16.29
N PRO A 165 9.43 6.63 16.57
CA PRO A 165 9.97 7.59 17.52
C PRO A 165 9.80 9.01 16.95
N PRO A 166 9.49 10.00 17.81
CA PRO A 166 9.49 11.39 17.39
C PRO A 166 10.88 11.82 16.88
N LEU A 167 10.88 12.78 15.97
CA LEU A 167 12.12 13.45 15.60
C LEU A 167 12.62 14.22 16.82
N GLY A 168 13.86 13.99 17.21
CA GLY A 168 14.51 14.69 18.29
C GLY A 168 14.75 16.17 17.97
#